data_68ceb884c5be510b07bc6813cd1ad7eb
#
_entry.id   68ceb884c5be510b07bc6813cd1ad7eb
#
_cell.length_a   1.000
_cell.length_b   1.000
_cell.length_c   1.000
_cell.angle_alpha   90.00
_cell.angle_beta   90.00
_cell.angle_gamma   90.00
#
_symmetry.space_group_name_H-M   'P 1'
#
loop_
_entity.id
_entity.type
_entity.pdbx_description
1 polymer ?
#
loop_
_entity_poly.entity_id
_entity_poly.type
_entity_poly.pdbx_seq_one_letter_code
_entity_poly.pdbx_strand_id
1 'polypeptide(L)'
;MKKSILNYDYIKQCITEEGQVPYLASHGATWLNLGDGLIIYTLINFFKLKTLVCLGSGGGFIPRIMSQARYDLSLEGYYKETKMETGDNGTTYVVDAMNGVNGKTDWEDKDSVLRKHFYPQFIKDTTENAYYNYFVKQDIWFDLIHIDADHTLEGVKKDFELYSEKLMPGGIITIHDTDKSYIENRTEVDGQEWEDTSGPSKFIETIDKDKFEIVNFFNHGIRKDFPSSTGITIVRKK
;
A
#
# COMPACT_ATOMS: atom_id res chain seq x y z
N MET A 1 0.21 23.51 13.74
CA MET A 1 0.71 23.77 12.36
C MET A 1 0.65 22.44 11.61
N LYS A 2 -0.05 22.39 10.48
CA LYS A 2 -0.13 21.16 9.67
C LYS A 2 1.26 20.81 9.15
N LYS A 3 1.71 19.58 9.37
CA LYS A 3 2.98 19.12 8.81
C LYS A 3 2.73 18.64 7.37
N SER A 4 3.44 19.21 6.42
CA SER A 4 3.45 18.69 5.06
C SER A 4 4.10 17.31 5.04
N ILE A 5 3.63 16.42 4.16
CA ILE A 5 4.27 15.12 3.92
C ILE A 5 5.72 15.27 3.43
N LEU A 6 6.04 16.40 2.84
CA LEU A 6 7.42 16.73 2.43
C LEU A 6 8.27 17.30 3.57
N ASN A 7 7.72 17.34 4.80
CA ASN A 7 8.47 17.77 5.96
C ASN A 7 9.42 16.65 6.43
N TYR A 8 10.69 16.98 6.61
CA TYR A 8 11.72 16.03 7.03
C TYR A 8 11.39 15.30 8.34
N ASP A 9 10.85 16.00 9.33
CA ASP A 9 10.47 15.39 10.61
C ASP A 9 9.34 14.37 10.43
N TYR A 10 8.39 14.64 9.53
CA TYR A 10 7.32 13.72 9.23
C TYR A 10 7.84 12.47 8.50
N ILE A 11 8.72 12.65 7.51
CA ILE A 11 9.36 11.52 6.80
C ILE A 11 10.14 10.67 7.79
N LYS A 12 10.94 11.31 8.64
CA LYS A 12 11.69 10.63 9.68
C LYS A 12 10.76 9.84 10.62
N GLN A 13 9.67 10.44 11.05
CA GLN A 13 8.69 9.79 11.92
C GLN A 13 8.04 8.57 11.24
N CYS A 14 7.72 8.63 9.95
CA CYS A 14 7.19 7.50 9.20
C CYS A 14 8.16 6.33 9.08
N ILE A 15 9.47 6.63 9.05
CA ILE A 15 10.51 5.62 8.80
C ILE A 15 11.09 5.04 10.10
N THR A 16 11.09 5.78 11.21
CA THR A 16 11.85 5.43 12.42
C THR A 16 11.09 5.54 13.71
N GLU A 17 9.80 5.32 13.75
CA GLU A 17 9.13 5.31 15.04
C GLU A 17 9.61 4.19 15.95
N GLU A 18 9.63 4.46 17.25
CA GLU A 18 10.05 3.51 18.28
C GLU A 18 9.31 2.19 18.14
N GLY A 19 10.06 1.09 18.13
CA GLY A 19 9.54 -0.27 18.06
C GLY A 19 9.30 -0.81 16.66
N GLN A 20 9.44 -0.01 15.62
CA GLN A 20 9.28 -0.47 14.24
C GLN A 20 10.62 -0.85 13.60
N VAL A 21 10.58 -1.86 12.75
CA VAL A 21 11.73 -2.22 11.92
C VAL A 21 12.05 -1.03 11.01
N PRO A 22 13.29 -0.56 10.94
CA PRO A 22 13.62 0.56 10.07
C PRO A 22 13.34 0.20 8.60
N TYR A 23 12.40 0.92 7.99
CA TYR A 23 11.95 0.68 6.60
C TYR A 23 12.88 1.26 5.54
N LEU A 24 14.10 1.54 5.87
CA LEU A 24 15.09 2.14 4.97
C LEU A 24 15.31 1.37 3.66
N ALA A 25 14.74 0.19 3.48
CA ALA A 25 15.00 -0.63 2.31
C ALA A 25 13.74 -1.11 1.57
N SER A 26 12.60 -1.32 2.22
CA SER A 26 11.51 -2.08 1.61
C SER A 26 10.74 -1.34 0.51
N HIS A 27 10.62 -0.02 0.58
CA HIS A 27 9.87 0.77 -0.39
C HIS A 27 10.72 1.88 -1.02
N GLY A 28 12.03 1.72 -1.05
CA GLY A 28 12.94 2.76 -1.52
C GLY A 28 12.91 4.04 -0.68
N ALA A 29 12.31 4.00 0.50
CA ALA A 29 12.23 5.15 1.39
C ALA A 29 13.58 5.42 2.07
N THR A 30 13.90 6.69 2.22
CA THR A 30 15.07 7.20 2.95
C THR A 30 14.65 8.31 3.89
N TRP A 31 15.57 8.78 4.71
CA TRP A 31 15.34 9.95 5.57
C TRP A 31 14.91 11.23 4.83
N LEU A 32 15.12 11.30 3.54
CA LEU A 32 14.84 12.46 2.69
C LEU A 32 13.80 12.17 1.62
N ASN A 33 13.38 10.91 1.46
CA ASN A 33 12.50 10.50 0.38
C ASN A 33 11.57 9.39 0.86
N LEU A 34 10.31 9.45 0.42
CA LEU A 34 9.29 8.45 0.75
C LEU A 34 9.26 7.25 -0.19
N GLY A 35 10.16 7.17 -1.18
CA GLY A 35 10.15 6.06 -2.14
C GLY A 35 8.79 5.86 -2.79
N ASP A 36 8.32 4.61 -2.81
CA ASP A 36 7.01 4.24 -3.38
C ASP A 36 5.84 4.90 -2.64
N GLY A 37 6.02 5.24 -1.37
CA GLY A 37 5.03 6.01 -0.61
C GLY A 37 4.71 7.36 -1.25
N LEU A 38 5.67 8.01 -1.93
CA LEU A 38 5.42 9.26 -2.66
C LEU A 38 4.53 9.03 -3.88
N ILE A 39 4.71 7.91 -4.58
CA ILE A 39 3.86 7.53 -5.72
C ILE A 39 2.43 7.34 -5.24
N ILE A 40 2.22 6.54 -4.19
CA ILE A 40 0.91 6.27 -3.62
C ILE A 40 0.24 7.55 -3.11
N TYR A 41 0.99 8.39 -2.38
CA TYR A 41 0.48 9.69 -1.93
C TYR A 41 0.03 10.55 -3.10
N THR A 42 0.83 10.62 -4.16
CA THR A 42 0.53 11.42 -5.35
C THR A 42 -0.72 10.91 -6.07
N LEU A 43 -0.86 9.59 -6.25
CA LEU A 43 -2.06 9.00 -6.85
C LEU A 43 -3.32 9.35 -6.08
N ILE A 44 -3.30 9.21 -4.74
CA ILE A 44 -4.44 9.53 -3.89
C ILE A 44 -4.83 11.00 -4.03
N ASN A 45 -3.86 11.90 -3.96
CA ASN A 45 -4.12 13.33 -4.07
C ASN A 45 -4.53 13.78 -5.47
N PHE A 46 -3.90 13.24 -6.52
CA PHE A 46 -4.18 13.60 -7.89
C PHE A 46 -5.58 13.15 -8.33
N PHE A 47 -5.93 11.90 -8.06
CA PHE A 47 -7.23 11.32 -8.44
C PHE A 47 -8.32 11.53 -7.38
N LYS A 48 -7.98 12.13 -6.23
CA LYS A 48 -8.94 12.39 -5.13
C LYS A 48 -9.57 11.10 -4.59
N LEU A 49 -8.74 10.06 -4.44
CA LEU A 49 -9.18 8.73 -4.00
C LEU A 49 -9.58 8.76 -2.53
N LYS A 50 -10.69 8.09 -2.19
CA LYS A 50 -11.39 8.24 -0.92
C LYS A 50 -11.40 6.96 -0.07
N THR A 51 -11.78 5.86 -0.68
CA THR A 51 -11.84 4.55 -0.02
C THR A 51 -10.66 3.70 -0.46
N LEU A 52 -9.76 3.45 0.49
CA LEU A 52 -8.47 2.84 0.23
C LEU A 52 -8.33 1.55 1.01
N VAL A 53 -7.70 0.51 0.44
CA VAL A 53 -7.34 -0.71 1.16
C VAL A 53 -5.89 -1.09 0.92
N CYS A 54 -5.20 -1.44 2.00
CA CYS A 54 -3.86 -2.02 1.98
C CYS A 54 -3.96 -3.50 2.38
N LEU A 55 -3.59 -4.39 1.49
CA LEU A 55 -3.51 -5.83 1.70
C LEU A 55 -2.07 -6.19 2.04
N GLY A 56 -1.83 -6.66 3.26
CA GLY A 56 -0.51 -6.71 3.84
C GLY A 56 -0.08 -5.33 4.36
N SER A 57 0.30 -5.27 5.62
CA SER A 57 0.64 -3.99 6.25
C SER A 57 2.14 -3.78 6.40
N GLY A 58 2.92 -4.84 6.22
CA GLY A 58 4.34 -4.80 6.52
C GLY A 58 4.56 -4.22 7.92
N GLY A 59 5.34 -3.18 8.01
CA GLY A 59 5.49 -2.44 9.27
C GLY A 59 4.65 -1.17 9.36
N GLY A 60 3.67 -1.02 8.52
CA GLY A 60 2.74 0.09 8.61
C GLY A 60 3.14 1.35 7.84
N PHE A 61 4.20 1.33 7.05
CA PHE A 61 4.65 2.50 6.30
C PHE A 61 3.62 2.93 5.23
N ILE A 62 3.25 2.03 4.33
CA ILE A 62 2.30 2.34 3.25
C ILE A 62 0.90 2.68 3.78
N PRO A 63 0.30 1.92 4.71
CA PRO A 63 -1.01 2.30 5.27
C PRO A 63 -1.02 3.69 5.92
N ARG A 64 0.08 4.11 6.53
CA ARG A 64 0.22 5.46 7.11
C ARG A 64 0.25 6.53 6.03
N ILE A 65 1.01 6.30 4.96
CA ILE A 65 1.06 7.23 3.81
C ILE A 65 -0.31 7.35 3.15
N MET A 66 -1.02 6.25 2.95
CA MET A 66 -2.40 6.24 2.44
C MET A 66 -3.33 7.06 3.34
N SER A 67 -3.26 6.82 4.64
CA SER A 67 -4.07 7.55 5.62
C SER A 67 -3.73 9.05 5.67
N GLN A 68 -2.44 9.40 5.56
CA GLN A 68 -2.00 10.80 5.50
C GLN A 68 -2.53 11.49 4.25
N ALA A 69 -2.39 10.87 3.09
CA ALA A 69 -2.86 11.45 1.84
C ALA A 69 -4.36 11.75 1.87
N ARG A 70 -5.15 10.81 2.37
CA ARG A 70 -6.58 10.96 2.56
C ARG A 70 -6.92 12.08 3.56
N TYR A 71 -6.20 12.14 4.67
CA TYR A 71 -6.38 13.20 5.67
C TYR A 71 -6.09 14.57 5.08
N ASP A 72 -5.01 14.73 4.32
CA ASP A 72 -4.66 15.99 3.68
C ASP A 72 -5.76 16.47 2.73
N LEU A 73 -6.34 15.57 1.93
CA LEU A 73 -7.51 15.89 1.09
C LEU A 73 -8.72 16.36 1.92
N SER A 74 -8.95 15.76 3.09
CA SER A 74 -10.06 16.16 3.96
C SER A 74 -9.85 17.57 4.54
N LEU A 75 -8.59 17.94 4.80
CA LEU A 75 -8.22 19.26 5.32
C LEU A 75 -8.34 20.36 4.27
N GLU A 76 -8.10 20.05 3.00
CA GLU A 76 -8.29 21.01 1.91
C GLU A 76 -9.77 21.30 1.63
N GLY A 77 -10.67 20.64 2.34
CA GLY A 77 -12.11 20.81 2.17
C GLY A 77 -12.68 20.09 0.96
N TYR A 78 -11.87 19.36 0.21
CA TYR A 78 -12.27 18.69 -1.02
C TYR A 78 -13.55 17.86 -0.85
N TYR A 79 -13.64 17.09 0.23
CA TYR A 79 -14.82 16.27 0.51
C TYR A 79 -16.05 17.08 0.99
N LYS A 80 -15.86 18.33 1.45
CA LYS A 80 -16.94 19.21 1.86
C LYS A 80 -17.59 19.92 0.68
N GLU A 81 -16.80 20.30 -0.32
CA GLU A 81 -17.28 21.03 -1.50
C GLU A 81 -18.06 20.16 -2.46
N THR A 82 -17.81 18.85 -2.50
CA THR A 82 -18.46 17.92 -3.41
C THR A 82 -19.89 17.54 -2.99
N LYS A 83 -20.48 18.19 -1.94
CA LYS A 83 -21.81 17.89 -1.40
C LYS A 83 -22.07 16.38 -1.17
N MET A 84 -21.04 15.65 -0.86
CA MET A 84 -21.24 14.29 -0.34
C MET A 84 -21.77 14.43 1.08
N GLU A 85 -23.07 14.57 1.20
CA GLU A 85 -23.86 14.87 2.41
C GLU A 85 -23.75 13.79 3.50
N THR A 86 -22.94 12.76 3.29
CA THR A 86 -22.85 11.61 4.18
C THR A 86 -21.80 11.73 5.28
N GLY A 87 -21.06 12.83 5.36
CA GLY A 87 -20.01 12.99 6.39
C GLY A 87 -18.84 12.02 6.26
N ASP A 88 -18.83 11.20 5.21
CA ASP A 88 -17.85 10.17 4.96
C ASP A 88 -16.58 10.79 4.34
N ASN A 89 -15.59 11.04 5.18
CA ASN A 89 -14.26 11.53 4.78
C ASN A 89 -13.41 10.43 4.12
N GLY A 90 -14.01 9.31 3.69
CA GLY A 90 -13.33 8.14 3.20
C GLY A 90 -12.66 7.33 4.32
N THR A 91 -12.19 6.17 3.98
CA THR A 91 -11.58 5.24 4.94
C THR A 91 -10.34 4.58 4.34
N THR A 92 -9.31 4.45 5.15
CA THR A 92 -8.17 3.57 4.85
C THR A 92 -8.39 2.26 5.62
N TYR A 93 -8.57 1.17 4.90
CA TYR A 93 -8.61 -0.18 5.46
C TYR A 93 -7.22 -0.80 5.40
N VAL A 94 -6.89 -1.58 6.42
CA VAL A 94 -5.65 -2.37 6.50
C VAL A 94 -6.03 -3.80 6.81
N VAL A 95 -5.69 -4.72 5.93
CA VAL A 95 -5.93 -6.16 6.11
C VAL A 95 -4.60 -6.86 6.32
N ASP A 96 -4.44 -7.54 7.45
CA ASP A 96 -3.22 -8.27 7.76
C ASP A 96 -3.51 -9.41 8.74
N ALA A 97 -3.17 -10.64 8.34
CA ALA A 97 -3.41 -11.83 9.15
C ALA A 97 -2.45 -11.94 10.35
N MET A 98 -1.26 -11.34 10.21
CA MET A 98 -0.16 -11.51 11.16
C MET A 98 0.05 -10.30 12.07
N ASN A 99 -0.80 -9.27 12.00
CA ASN A 99 -0.58 -7.99 12.68
C ASN A 99 0.71 -7.28 12.22
N GLY A 100 1.02 -7.36 10.92
CA GLY A 100 2.24 -6.84 10.30
C GLY A 100 3.41 -7.81 10.31
N VAL A 101 4.59 -7.34 9.92
CA VAL A 101 5.80 -8.17 9.78
C VAL A 101 6.12 -8.91 11.08
N ASN A 102 6.00 -10.24 11.04
CA ASN A 102 6.21 -11.12 12.19
C ASN A 102 5.40 -10.75 13.44
N GLY A 103 4.20 -10.20 13.27
CA GLY A 103 3.35 -9.77 14.38
C GLY A 103 3.91 -8.62 15.22
N LYS A 104 4.87 -7.87 14.72
CA LYS A 104 5.56 -6.80 15.45
C LYS A 104 4.97 -5.42 15.27
N THR A 105 3.87 -5.28 14.57
CA THR A 105 3.18 -4.00 14.41
C THR A 105 1.99 -3.92 15.37
N ASP A 106 1.84 -2.77 16.01
CA ASP A 106 0.82 -2.56 17.05
C ASP A 106 -0.56 -2.19 16.46
N TRP A 107 -0.99 -2.87 15.39
CA TRP A 107 -2.31 -2.63 14.80
C TRP A 107 -3.46 -2.98 15.74
N GLU A 108 -3.29 -3.98 16.60
CA GLU A 108 -4.30 -4.39 17.57
C GLU A 108 -4.40 -3.43 18.75
N ASP A 109 -3.31 -2.73 19.09
CA ASP A 109 -3.33 -1.72 20.14
C ASP A 109 -3.96 -0.42 19.60
N LYS A 110 -5.15 -0.10 20.12
CA LYS A 110 -5.87 1.12 19.74
C LYS A 110 -5.14 2.41 20.13
N ASP A 111 -4.22 2.31 21.08
CA ASP A 111 -3.43 3.43 21.56
C ASP A 111 -2.09 3.57 20.85
N SER A 112 -1.73 2.62 20.02
CA SER A 112 -0.51 2.68 19.21
C SER A 112 -0.52 3.86 18.25
N VAL A 113 0.67 4.30 17.88
CA VAL A 113 0.86 5.38 16.90
C VAL A 113 0.24 5.02 15.56
N LEU A 114 0.35 3.75 15.12
CA LEU A 114 -0.23 3.27 13.87
C LEU A 114 -1.75 3.46 13.83
N ARG A 115 -2.43 3.13 14.93
CA ARG A 115 -3.89 3.25 15.05
C ARG A 115 -4.34 4.69 15.24
N LYS A 116 -3.56 5.51 15.93
CA LYS A 116 -3.86 6.93 16.16
C LYS A 116 -3.53 7.81 14.95
N HIS A 117 -2.67 7.33 14.05
CA HIS A 117 -2.28 8.09 12.87
C HIS A 117 -3.36 8.01 11.79
N PHE A 118 -4.29 8.95 11.83
CA PHE A 118 -5.43 9.10 10.90
C PHE A 118 -6.41 7.93 10.88
N TYR A 119 -6.45 7.15 11.97
CA TYR A 119 -7.47 6.15 12.26
C TYR A 119 -7.76 5.17 11.12
N PRO A 120 -6.77 4.43 10.61
CA PRO A 120 -7.05 3.36 9.66
C PRO A 120 -7.90 2.28 10.34
N GLN A 121 -8.79 1.66 9.58
CA GLN A 121 -9.55 0.51 10.05
C GLN A 121 -8.74 -0.76 9.83
N PHE A 122 -8.29 -1.36 10.91
CA PHE A 122 -7.52 -2.60 10.87
C PHE A 122 -8.44 -3.82 10.94
N ILE A 123 -8.25 -4.76 10.01
CA ILE A 123 -8.95 -6.03 9.92
C ILE A 123 -7.89 -7.13 10.03
N LYS A 124 -7.89 -7.83 11.18
CA LYS A 124 -6.99 -8.96 11.41
C LYS A 124 -7.59 -10.22 10.81
N ASP A 125 -7.28 -10.47 9.57
CA ASP A 125 -7.75 -11.66 8.84
C ASP A 125 -6.87 -11.86 7.59
N THR A 126 -7.02 -13.02 6.94
CA THR A 126 -6.51 -13.21 5.58
C THR A 126 -7.25 -12.29 4.61
N THR A 127 -6.60 -11.94 3.51
CA THR A 127 -7.19 -11.07 2.48
C THR A 127 -8.49 -11.67 1.92
N GLU A 128 -8.53 -12.99 1.69
CA GLU A 128 -9.70 -13.70 1.22
C GLU A 128 -10.86 -13.65 2.23
N ASN A 129 -10.61 -13.95 3.48
CA ASN A 129 -11.64 -13.91 4.52
C ASN A 129 -12.17 -12.49 4.73
N ALA A 130 -11.30 -11.48 4.76
CA ALA A 130 -11.68 -10.09 4.86
C ALA A 130 -12.56 -9.66 3.68
N TYR A 131 -12.23 -10.11 2.47
CA TYR A 131 -13.05 -9.84 1.28
C TYR A 131 -14.48 -10.34 1.46
N TYR A 132 -14.68 -11.62 1.73
CA TYR A 132 -16.02 -12.22 1.85
C TYR A 132 -16.76 -11.81 3.12
N ASN A 133 -16.06 -11.79 4.25
CA ASN A 133 -16.70 -11.61 5.57
C ASN A 133 -16.93 -10.15 5.96
N TYR A 134 -16.18 -9.23 5.34
CA TYR A 134 -16.27 -7.82 5.68
C TYR A 134 -16.69 -6.98 4.47
N PHE A 135 -15.89 -6.93 3.40
CA PHE A 135 -16.10 -5.98 2.30
C PHE A 135 -17.31 -6.31 1.44
N VAL A 136 -17.55 -7.59 1.12
CA VAL A 136 -18.74 -8.01 0.37
C VAL A 136 -20.00 -7.79 1.20
N LYS A 137 -20.00 -8.16 2.48
CA LYS A 137 -21.17 -8.01 3.36
C LYS A 137 -21.58 -6.55 3.59
N GLN A 138 -20.64 -5.64 3.61
CA GLN A 138 -20.89 -4.21 3.80
C GLN A 138 -20.99 -3.44 2.50
N ASP A 139 -20.89 -4.13 1.36
CA ASP A 139 -20.91 -3.54 0.01
C ASP A 139 -19.90 -2.38 -0.17
N ILE A 140 -18.67 -2.58 0.35
CA ILE A 140 -17.61 -1.58 0.27
C ILE A 140 -16.91 -1.68 -1.09
N TRP A 141 -16.77 -0.54 -1.77
CA TRP A 141 -16.06 -0.38 -3.03
C TRP A 141 -14.82 0.47 -2.81
N PHE A 142 -13.75 0.21 -3.58
CA PHE A 142 -12.46 0.83 -3.41
C PHE A 142 -12.11 1.77 -4.57
N ASP A 143 -11.50 2.90 -4.23
CA ASP A 143 -10.84 3.78 -5.20
C ASP A 143 -9.38 3.37 -5.41
N LEU A 144 -8.71 2.86 -4.36
CA LEU A 144 -7.34 2.34 -4.43
C LEU A 144 -7.20 1.07 -3.60
N ILE A 145 -6.55 0.09 -4.21
CA ILE A 145 -6.15 -1.18 -3.59
C ILE A 145 -4.63 -1.27 -3.69
N HIS A 146 -3.94 -1.46 -2.57
CA HIS A 146 -2.51 -1.77 -2.53
C HIS A 146 -2.32 -3.24 -2.17
N ILE A 147 -1.65 -4.00 -3.03
CA ILE A 147 -1.40 -5.43 -2.87
C ILE A 147 0.06 -5.63 -2.48
N ASP A 148 0.29 -6.12 -1.26
CA ASP A 148 1.60 -6.37 -0.67
C ASP A 148 1.50 -7.42 0.46
N ALA A 149 0.66 -8.48 0.27
CA ALA A 149 0.38 -9.48 1.29
C ALA A 149 1.15 -10.78 1.04
N ASP A 150 0.58 -11.68 0.24
CA ASP A 150 1.19 -12.97 -0.13
C ASP A 150 1.95 -12.81 -1.44
N HIS A 151 3.29 -12.97 -1.39
CA HIS A 151 4.16 -12.81 -2.55
C HIS A 151 4.24 -14.05 -3.46
N THR A 152 3.47 -15.09 -3.20
CA THR A 152 3.33 -16.20 -4.17
C THR A 152 2.53 -15.75 -5.39
N LEU A 153 2.74 -16.40 -6.53
CA LEU A 153 1.96 -16.12 -7.74
C LEU A 153 0.45 -16.34 -7.52
N GLU A 154 0.09 -17.37 -6.77
CA GLU A 154 -1.32 -17.65 -6.44
C GLU A 154 -1.90 -16.61 -5.50
N GLY A 155 -1.15 -16.18 -4.49
CA GLY A 155 -1.58 -15.18 -3.51
C GLY A 155 -1.87 -13.84 -4.17
N VAL A 156 -0.90 -13.27 -4.90
CA VAL A 156 -1.10 -11.98 -5.56
C VAL A 156 -2.20 -12.04 -6.64
N LYS A 157 -2.30 -13.15 -7.38
CA LYS A 157 -3.36 -13.36 -8.36
C LYS A 157 -4.73 -13.37 -7.69
N LYS A 158 -4.88 -14.10 -6.61
CA LYS A 158 -6.12 -14.19 -5.82
C LYS A 158 -6.54 -12.84 -5.28
N ASP A 159 -5.61 -12.11 -4.67
CA ASP A 159 -5.88 -10.77 -4.14
C ASP A 159 -6.33 -9.82 -5.26
N PHE A 160 -5.65 -9.85 -6.40
CA PHE A 160 -6.04 -9.04 -7.53
C PHE A 160 -7.42 -9.40 -8.08
N GLU A 161 -7.70 -10.68 -8.30
CA GLU A 161 -8.98 -11.15 -8.86
C GLU A 161 -10.15 -10.77 -7.94
N LEU A 162 -10.05 -11.08 -6.63
CA LEU A 162 -11.10 -10.78 -5.68
C LEU A 162 -11.33 -9.26 -5.55
N TYR A 163 -10.28 -8.51 -5.25
CA TYR A 163 -10.46 -7.10 -4.93
C TYR A 163 -10.75 -6.23 -6.15
N SER A 164 -10.31 -6.62 -7.35
CA SER A 164 -10.66 -5.89 -8.58
C SER A 164 -12.15 -5.92 -8.90
N GLU A 165 -12.91 -6.90 -8.39
CA GLU A 165 -14.37 -6.93 -8.50
C GLU A 165 -15.03 -5.75 -7.78
N LYS A 166 -14.44 -5.32 -6.67
CA LYS A 166 -14.89 -4.18 -5.86
C LYS A 166 -14.13 -2.88 -6.16
N LEU A 167 -13.34 -2.84 -7.21
CA LEU A 167 -12.68 -1.63 -7.66
C LEU A 167 -13.65 -0.74 -8.44
N MET A 168 -13.76 0.52 -8.05
CA MET A 168 -14.55 1.51 -8.76
C MET A 168 -14.10 1.69 -10.21
N PRO A 169 -14.99 2.02 -11.15
CA PRO A 169 -14.57 2.43 -12.50
C PRO A 169 -13.56 3.57 -12.42
N GLY A 170 -12.42 3.43 -13.11
CA GLY A 170 -11.30 4.37 -13.03
C GLY A 170 -10.45 4.26 -11.76
N GLY A 171 -10.79 3.33 -10.87
CA GLY A 171 -10.01 3.03 -9.66
C GLY A 171 -8.65 2.42 -9.98
N ILE A 172 -7.77 2.41 -8.98
CA ILE A 172 -6.37 2.07 -9.12
C ILE A 172 -6.01 0.88 -8.21
N ILE A 173 -5.24 -0.05 -8.75
CA ILE A 173 -4.52 -1.07 -7.98
C ILE A 173 -3.04 -0.77 -8.05
N THR A 174 -2.33 -0.82 -6.93
CA THR A 174 -0.88 -0.81 -6.89
C THR A 174 -0.39 -2.16 -6.39
N ILE A 175 0.59 -2.74 -7.08
CA ILE A 175 1.20 -4.04 -6.72
C ILE A 175 2.67 -3.79 -6.41
N HIS A 176 3.11 -4.22 -5.23
CA HIS A 176 4.51 -4.10 -4.80
C HIS A 176 5.35 -5.30 -5.24
N ASP A 177 6.68 -5.21 -5.12
CA ASP A 177 7.66 -6.26 -5.44
C ASP A 177 7.60 -6.77 -6.89
N THR A 178 7.37 -5.86 -7.83
CA THR A 178 7.19 -6.20 -9.25
C THR A 178 8.45 -6.12 -10.09
N ASP A 179 9.60 -5.68 -9.55
CA ASP A 179 10.86 -5.62 -10.28
C ASP A 179 11.61 -6.97 -10.21
N LYS A 180 11.49 -7.73 -11.29
CA LYS A 180 12.13 -9.04 -11.44
C LYS A 180 13.65 -9.00 -11.23
N SER A 181 14.32 -7.95 -11.67
CA SER A 181 15.78 -7.84 -11.57
C SER A 181 16.26 -7.72 -10.12
N TYR A 182 15.44 -7.15 -9.26
CA TYR A 182 15.75 -7.03 -7.84
C TYR A 182 15.56 -8.38 -7.11
N ILE A 183 14.51 -9.11 -7.47
CA ILE A 183 14.14 -10.39 -6.83
C ILE A 183 15.18 -11.47 -7.16
N GLU A 184 15.61 -11.56 -8.43
CA GLU A 184 16.63 -12.51 -8.86
C GLU A 184 17.99 -12.29 -8.18
N ASN A 185 18.32 -11.06 -7.78
CA ASN A 185 19.55 -10.73 -7.06
C ASN A 185 19.45 -10.90 -5.53
N ARG A 186 18.26 -11.17 -4.99
CA ARG A 186 18.04 -11.28 -3.54
C ARG A 186 18.24 -12.69 -2.98
N THR A 187 18.31 -13.70 -3.83
CA THR A 187 18.46 -15.11 -3.45
C THR A 187 19.82 -15.46 -2.87
N GLU A 188 20.80 -14.56 -2.90
CA GLU A 188 22.17 -14.80 -2.43
C GLU A 188 22.56 -14.07 -1.13
N VAL A 189 21.68 -13.29 -0.53
CA VAL A 189 22.01 -12.58 0.72
C VAL A 189 21.62 -13.44 1.92
N ASP A 190 22.63 -13.91 2.66
CA ASP A 190 22.58 -14.57 3.97
C ASP A 190 22.27 -16.08 4.02
N GLY A 191 22.33 -16.84 2.91
CA GLY A 191 22.24 -18.31 2.98
C GLY A 191 20.90 -18.87 3.52
N GLN A 192 19.87 -18.06 3.60
CA GLN A 192 18.49 -18.51 3.85
C GLN A 192 17.77 -18.67 2.51
N GLU A 193 17.17 -19.85 2.31
CA GLU A 193 16.18 -20.04 1.24
C GLU A 193 15.00 -19.10 1.54
N TRP A 194 14.94 -18.00 0.80
CA TRP A 194 13.74 -17.16 0.80
C TRP A 194 12.67 -17.89 0.02
N GLU A 195 11.45 -17.92 0.54
CA GLU A 195 10.27 -18.34 -0.20
C GLU A 195 10.22 -17.62 -1.55
N ASP A 196 9.69 -18.26 -2.58
CA ASP A 196 9.57 -17.69 -3.93
C ASP A 196 8.72 -16.40 -3.90
N THR A 197 9.37 -15.26 -3.73
CA THR A 197 8.73 -13.93 -3.72
C THR A 197 8.58 -13.34 -5.12
N SER A 198 8.79 -14.13 -6.17
CA SER A 198 8.69 -13.68 -7.57
C SER A 198 7.25 -13.62 -8.10
N GLY A 199 6.27 -13.96 -7.29
CA GLY A 199 4.86 -13.97 -7.68
C GLY A 199 4.36 -12.65 -8.27
N PRO A 200 4.56 -11.49 -7.63
CA PRO A 200 4.11 -10.21 -8.17
C PRO A 200 4.70 -9.90 -9.55
N SER A 201 6.01 -10.10 -9.74
CA SER A 201 6.67 -9.85 -11.03
C SER A 201 6.19 -10.76 -12.16
N LYS A 202 5.87 -12.02 -11.84
CA LYS A 202 5.27 -12.97 -12.79
C LYS A 202 3.81 -12.62 -13.09
N PHE A 203 3.07 -12.20 -12.05
CA PHE A 203 1.65 -11.91 -12.16
C PHE A 203 1.36 -10.72 -13.07
N ILE A 204 2.11 -9.62 -12.97
CA ILE A 204 1.86 -8.41 -13.78
C ILE A 204 1.96 -8.66 -15.29
N GLU A 205 2.69 -9.70 -15.70
CA GLU A 205 2.77 -10.12 -17.10
C GLU A 205 1.46 -10.72 -17.62
N THR A 206 0.59 -11.20 -16.73
CA THR A 206 -0.68 -11.87 -17.05
C THR A 206 -1.88 -10.95 -17.05
N ILE A 207 -1.74 -9.70 -16.58
CA ILE A 207 -2.85 -8.76 -16.46
C ILE A 207 -3.41 -8.40 -17.84
N ASP A 208 -4.74 -8.49 -17.97
CA ASP A 208 -5.49 -8.18 -19.18
C ASP A 208 -5.40 -6.69 -19.55
N LYS A 209 -4.59 -6.38 -20.56
CA LYS A 209 -4.36 -5.00 -21.03
C LYS A 209 -5.56 -4.38 -21.75
N ASP A 210 -6.56 -5.18 -22.11
CA ASP A 210 -7.80 -4.65 -22.69
C ASP A 210 -8.70 -4.05 -21.61
N LYS A 211 -8.62 -4.60 -20.40
CA LYS A 211 -9.40 -4.13 -19.25
C LYS A 211 -8.68 -3.10 -18.38
N PHE A 212 -7.34 -3.11 -18.41
CA PHE A 212 -6.53 -2.31 -17.52
C PHE A 212 -5.43 -1.53 -18.27
N GLU A 213 -5.15 -0.33 -17.79
CA GLU A 213 -3.94 0.41 -18.10
C GLU A 213 -2.87 0.02 -17.09
N ILE A 214 -1.62 -0.21 -17.54
CA ILE A 214 -0.53 -0.69 -16.68
C ILE A 214 0.67 0.22 -16.82
N VAL A 215 1.22 0.66 -15.71
CA VAL A 215 2.46 1.45 -15.63
C VAL A 215 3.38 0.81 -14.61
N ASN A 216 4.57 0.41 -15.04
CA ASN A 216 5.58 -0.19 -14.19
C ASN A 216 6.65 0.83 -13.81
N PHE A 217 6.95 0.93 -12.53
CA PHE A 217 8.08 1.67 -12.01
C PHE A 217 9.10 0.67 -11.46
N PHE A 218 9.99 0.25 -12.34
CA PHE A 218 11.08 -0.64 -11.98
C PHE A 218 12.33 0.16 -11.68
N ASN A 219 13.10 -0.32 -10.72
CA ASN A 219 14.28 0.37 -10.29
C ASN A 219 15.50 -0.05 -11.11
N HIS A 220 15.52 0.28 -12.36
CA HIS A 220 16.66 0.02 -13.24
C HIS A 220 17.84 0.95 -12.92
N GLY A 221 18.34 0.87 -11.69
CA GLY A 221 19.70 1.22 -11.34
C GLY A 221 20.29 2.51 -11.91
N ILE A 222 19.55 3.64 -11.93
CA ILE A 222 20.12 4.93 -12.30
C ILE A 222 21.26 5.31 -11.32
N ARG A 223 21.20 4.81 -10.08
CA ARG A 223 22.26 4.95 -9.09
C ARG A 223 22.31 3.72 -8.17
N LYS A 224 23.40 3.00 -8.20
CA LYS A 224 23.65 1.81 -7.35
C LYS A 224 23.71 2.09 -5.85
N ASP A 225 23.77 3.36 -5.45
CA ASP A 225 24.04 3.78 -4.07
C ASP A 225 22.78 4.23 -3.32
N PHE A 226 21.59 4.19 -3.95
CA PHE A 226 20.34 4.55 -3.29
C PHE A 226 19.56 3.30 -2.91
N PRO A 227 18.90 3.28 -1.72
CA PRO A 227 17.89 2.27 -1.42
C PRO A 227 16.88 2.26 -2.53
N SER A 228 16.72 1.14 -3.16
CA SER A 228 15.89 1.00 -4.31
C SER A 228 14.58 0.35 -3.91
N SER A 229 13.49 0.84 -4.48
CA SER A 229 12.22 0.11 -4.46
C SER A 229 12.40 -1.26 -5.10
N THR A 230 11.68 -2.23 -4.62
CA THR A 230 11.56 -3.57 -5.21
C THR A 230 10.62 -3.59 -6.41
N GLY A 231 10.22 -2.41 -6.86
CA GLY A 231 9.30 -2.17 -7.96
C GLY A 231 7.85 -2.01 -7.51
N ILE A 232 7.16 -1.08 -8.15
CA ILE A 232 5.73 -0.88 -8.00
C ILE A 232 5.06 -0.81 -9.37
N THR A 233 4.00 -1.57 -9.54
CA THR A 233 3.16 -1.54 -10.75
C THR A 233 1.83 -0.90 -10.42
N ILE A 234 1.43 0.08 -11.24
CA ILE A 234 0.15 0.74 -11.16
C ILE A 234 -0.76 0.14 -12.24
N VAL A 235 -1.93 -0.31 -11.82
CA VAL A 235 -2.97 -0.88 -12.68
C VAL A 235 -4.23 -0.06 -12.52
N ARG A 236 -4.73 0.53 -13.60
CA ARG A 236 -5.95 1.35 -13.59
C ARG A 236 -7.04 0.65 -14.38
N LYS A 237 -8.22 0.53 -13.77
CA LYS A 237 -9.42 -0.02 -14.43
C LYS A 237 -9.91 0.96 -15.50
N LYS A 238 -10.05 0.48 -16.74
CA LYS A 238 -10.58 1.28 -17.86
C LYS A 238 -12.06 1.54 -17.73
#